data_715e59d43c17e8a3402ef3a7f1c734c1
#
_entry.id   715e59d43c17e8a3402ef3a7f1c734c1
#
_cell.length_a   1.000
_cell.length_b   1.000
_cell.length_c   1.000
_cell.angle_alpha   90.00
_cell.angle_beta   90.00
_cell.angle_gamma   90.00
#
_symmetry.space_group_name_H-M   'P 1'
#
loop_
_entity.id
_entity.type
_entity.pdbx_description
1 polymer ?
#
loop_
_entity_poly.entity_id
_entity_poly.type
_entity_poly.pdbx_seq_one_letter_code
_entity_poly.pdbx_strand_id
1 'polypeptide(L)'
;MTLRPVGPGMVTQEQVDCSTCAGRGSYFADKDKCKRCKGARVISQRKMLELYVPRGAREGEKIVLAGEADQVPDQEPGDIIFELVEKSHDTFHRAGADLQAFIHISLAEALTGFNRVVVKHLDGRGISLNVQQPKGKVIRPEEILRVEGEGMPIKRSDDRGDLYLIVKIDFPEDGWLKDESAIQKVRDILPKSKSEIQADDVEEVSFEVVEDMEDFGAGSDDPRGGAEWEDEEGEGAEPQCAQQ
;
A
#
# COMPACT_ATOMS: atom_id res chain seq x y z
N MET A 1 -19.81 -50.78 18.59
CA MET A 1 -20.80 -51.00 17.54
C MET A 1 -22.03 -51.59 18.16
N THR A 2 -23.16 -50.94 18.06
CA THR A 2 -24.47 -51.42 18.55
C THR A 2 -25.34 -51.78 17.36
N LEU A 3 -26.04 -52.91 17.46
CA LEU A 3 -27.00 -53.36 16.45
C LEU A 3 -28.37 -52.79 16.79
N ARG A 4 -28.96 -51.99 15.92
CA ARG A 4 -30.29 -51.43 16.10
C ARG A 4 -31.28 -52.10 15.12
N PRO A 5 -32.34 -52.73 15.60
CA PRO A 5 -33.35 -53.30 14.71
C PRO A 5 -34.15 -52.18 14.04
N VAL A 6 -34.23 -52.17 12.70
CA VAL A 6 -34.94 -51.17 11.89
C VAL A 6 -36.23 -51.75 11.29
N GLY A 7 -36.45 -53.04 11.41
CA GLY A 7 -37.66 -53.75 10.94
C GLY A 7 -37.59 -55.27 11.15
N PRO A 8 -38.66 -56.00 10.81
CA PRO A 8 -38.65 -57.48 10.99
C PRO A 8 -37.56 -58.11 10.11
N GLY A 9 -36.48 -58.58 10.78
CA GLY A 9 -35.33 -59.24 10.16
C GLY A 9 -34.23 -58.34 9.64
N MET A 10 -34.30 -56.96 9.78
CA MET A 10 -33.24 -56.05 9.40
C MET A 10 -32.61 -55.39 10.62
N VAL A 11 -31.27 -55.47 10.73
CA VAL A 11 -30.44 -54.79 11.74
C VAL A 11 -29.44 -53.91 11.04
N THR A 12 -29.39 -52.64 11.45
CA THR A 12 -28.33 -51.72 11.05
C THR A 12 -27.26 -51.64 12.12
N GLN A 13 -25.99 -51.60 11.68
CA GLN A 13 -24.84 -51.44 12.54
C GLN A 13 -24.56 -49.95 12.71
N GLU A 14 -24.76 -49.43 13.91
CA GLU A 14 -24.50 -48.05 14.25
C GLU A 14 -23.20 -47.95 15.07
N GLN A 15 -22.30 -47.07 14.65
CA GLN A 15 -21.12 -46.73 15.44
C GLN A 15 -21.54 -45.77 16.54
N VAL A 16 -21.58 -46.26 17.77
CA VAL A 16 -21.86 -45.42 18.95
C VAL A 16 -20.57 -45.26 19.74
N ASP A 17 -20.27 -44.03 20.06
CA ASP A 17 -19.15 -43.70 20.93
C ASP A 17 -19.33 -44.32 22.31
N CYS A 18 -18.28 -44.87 22.84
CA CYS A 18 -18.28 -45.44 24.19
C CYS A 18 -18.57 -44.31 25.20
N SER A 19 -19.64 -44.47 26.00
CA SER A 19 -20.03 -43.49 27.03
C SER A 19 -18.94 -43.26 28.10
N THR A 20 -18.05 -44.25 28.29
CA THR A 20 -16.99 -44.17 29.30
C THR A 20 -15.75 -43.45 28.81
N CYS A 21 -15.34 -43.64 27.55
CA CYS A 21 -14.12 -43.07 26.99
C CYS A 21 -14.37 -42.00 25.88
N ALA A 22 -15.64 -41.82 25.46
CA ALA A 22 -16.04 -40.92 24.38
C ALA A 22 -15.17 -41.09 23.11
N GLY A 23 -14.97 -42.34 22.66
CA GLY A 23 -14.17 -42.65 21.47
C GLY A 23 -12.65 -42.65 21.67
N ARG A 24 -12.14 -42.24 22.83
CA ARG A 24 -10.69 -42.10 23.09
C ARG A 24 -9.93 -43.40 23.32
N GLY A 25 -10.57 -44.52 23.45
CA GLY A 25 -9.93 -45.84 23.69
C GLY A 25 -9.43 -46.06 25.12
N SER A 26 -9.20 -45.00 25.90
CA SER A 26 -8.73 -45.06 27.30
C SER A 26 -9.48 -44.04 28.16
N TYR A 27 -9.62 -44.31 29.45
CA TYR A 27 -10.17 -43.37 30.42
C TYR A 27 -9.38 -43.42 31.72
N PHE A 28 -9.38 -42.34 32.48
CA PHE A 28 -8.79 -42.25 33.80
C PHE A 28 -9.87 -42.42 34.87
N ALA A 29 -9.63 -43.28 35.83
CA ALA A 29 -10.50 -43.38 37.01
C ALA A 29 -10.48 -42.03 37.77
N ASP A 30 -11.56 -41.68 38.47
CA ASP A 30 -11.69 -40.38 39.14
C ASP A 30 -10.57 -40.09 40.15
N LYS A 31 -9.96 -41.14 40.70
CA LYS A 31 -8.83 -41.07 41.61
C LYS A 31 -7.52 -40.61 40.95
N ASP A 32 -7.38 -40.91 39.67
CA ASP A 32 -6.16 -40.72 38.88
C ASP A 32 -6.25 -39.46 37.98
N LYS A 33 -7.41 -38.79 37.98
CA LYS A 33 -7.60 -37.56 37.20
C LYS A 33 -6.74 -36.44 37.73
N CYS A 34 -5.94 -35.87 36.87
CA CYS A 34 -5.17 -34.64 37.15
C CYS A 34 -6.11 -33.49 37.57
N LYS A 35 -5.82 -32.81 38.67
CA LYS A 35 -6.63 -31.67 39.19
C LYS A 35 -6.69 -30.49 38.22
N ARG A 36 -5.69 -30.30 37.37
CA ARG A 36 -5.61 -29.21 36.40
C ARG A 36 -6.41 -29.48 35.12
N CYS A 37 -6.16 -30.61 34.47
CA CYS A 37 -6.81 -30.95 33.19
C CYS A 37 -8.07 -31.82 33.32
N LYS A 38 -8.38 -32.31 34.53
CA LYS A 38 -9.57 -33.17 34.81
C LYS A 38 -9.76 -34.34 33.83
N GLY A 39 -8.63 -34.86 33.32
CA GLY A 39 -8.63 -35.96 32.34
C GLY A 39 -8.61 -35.50 30.88
N ALA A 40 -8.61 -34.24 30.59
CA ALA A 40 -8.54 -33.71 29.20
C ALA A 40 -7.15 -33.87 28.56
N ARG A 41 -6.11 -34.15 29.36
CA ARG A 41 -4.69 -34.32 28.97
C ARG A 41 -4.03 -33.06 28.48
N VAL A 42 -4.80 -31.97 28.26
CA VAL A 42 -4.33 -30.68 27.79
C VAL A 42 -4.84 -29.56 28.72
N ILE A 43 -4.11 -28.49 28.78
CA ILE A 43 -4.49 -27.26 29.51
C ILE A 43 -4.19 -26.05 28.63
N SER A 44 -5.03 -25.02 28.69
CA SER A 44 -4.74 -23.73 28.07
C SER A 44 -3.71 -22.97 28.89
N GLN A 45 -2.65 -22.54 28.24
CA GLN A 45 -1.58 -21.75 28.86
C GLN A 45 -1.22 -20.58 27.94
N ARG A 46 -1.07 -19.40 28.49
CA ARG A 46 -0.52 -18.25 27.75
C ARG A 46 1.00 -18.36 27.72
N LYS A 47 1.57 -18.35 26.54
CA LYS A 47 3.02 -18.30 26.28
C LYS A 47 3.34 -17.05 25.51
N MET A 48 4.37 -16.33 25.90
CA MET A 48 4.89 -15.19 25.16
C MET A 48 5.92 -15.73 24.19
N LEU A 49 5.75 -15.43 22.91
CA LEU A 49 6.68 -15.80 21.85
C LEU A 49 7.37 -14.54 21.35
N GLU A 50 8.67 -14.63 21.17
CA GLU A 50 9.47 -13.56 20.58
C GLU A 50 9.59 -13.79 19.07
N LEU A 51 9.14 -12.81 18.28
CA LEU A 51 9.23 -12.81 16.84
C LEU A 51 10.30 -11.81 16.41
N TYR A 52 11.36 -12.29 15.78
CA TYR A 52 12.39 -11.44 15.21
C TYR A 52 12.09 -11.12 13.74
N VAL A 53 11.83 -9.84 13.45
CA VAL A 53 11.66 -9.33 12.08
C VAL A 53 12.99 -8.76 11.62
N PRO A 54 13.66 -9.35 10.63
CA PRO A 54 14.96 -8.86 10.15
C PRO A 54 14.81 -7.51 9.43
N ARG A 55 15.86 -6.70 9.47
CA ARG A 55 15.92 -5.46 8.69
C ARG A 55 15.80 -5.78 7.20
N GLY A 56 15.04 -4.98 6.46
CA GLY A 56 14.80 -5.20 5.03
C GLY A 56 13.76 -6.29 4.72
N ALA A 57 13.06 -6.82 5.70
CA ALA A 57 11.93 -7.72 5.48
C ALA A 57 10.89 -7.08 4.55
N ARG A 58 10.22 -7.89 3.73
CA ARG A 58 9.26 -7.44 2.72
C ARG A 58 7.86 -7.93 3.04
N GLU A 59 6.88 -7.30 2.45
CA GLU A 59 5.50 -7.78 2.48
C GLU A 59 5.39 -9.20 1.93
N GLY A 60 4.50 -10.01 2.54
CA GLY A 60 4.31 -11.42 2.18
C GLY A 60 5.42 -12.37 2.67
N GLU A 61 6.47 -11.85 3.33
CA GLU A 61 7.53 -12.69 3.88
C GLU A 61 6.99 -13.49 5.07
N LYS A 62 7.32 -14.78 5.12
CA LYS A 62 6.86 -15.71 6.16
C LYS A 62 7.98 -15.98 7.15
N ILE A 63 7.65 -15.84 8.44
CA ILE A 63 8.53 -16.21 9.54
C ILE A 63 7.89 -17.39 10.25
N VAL A 64 8.61 -18.52 10.30
CA VAL A 64 8.12 -19.78 10.86
C VAL A 64 8.75 -19.97 12.25
N LEU A 65 7.90 -20.16 13.25
CA LEU A 65 8.29 -20.61 14.58
C LEU A 65 7.95 -22.12 14.67
N ALA A 66 8.98 -22.94 14.50
CA ALA A 66 8.83 -24.39 14.46
C ALA A 66 8.45 -24.96 15.84
N GLY A 67 7.44 -25.84 15.87
CA GLY A 67 7.04 -26.56 17.06
C GLY A 67 6.34 -25.73 18.14
N GLU A 68 5.93 -24.51 17.84
CA GLU A 68 5.33 -23.56 18.80
C GLU A 68 3.79 -23.51 18.74
N ALA A 69 3.16 -24.28 17.86
CA ALA A 69 1.71 -24.36 17.79
C ALA A 69 1.11 -25.20 18.94
N ASP A 70 -0.20 -25.33 18.95
CA ASP A 70 -0.93 -26.08 19.96
C ASP A 70 -0.44 -27.53 20.02
N GLN A 71 -0.22 -28.01 21.27
CA GLN A 71 0.28 -29.35 21.53
C GLN A 71 -0.89 -30.29 21.83
N VAL A 72 -0.96 -31.38 21.08
CA VAL A 72 -1.89 -32.47 21.31
C VAL A 72 -1.12 -33.68 21.83
N PRO A 73 -1.63 -34.41 22.84
CA PRO A 73 -0.98 -35.63 23.34
C PRO A 73 -0.74 -36.63 22.20
N ASP A 74 0.44 -37.21 22.22
CA ASP A 74 0.85 -38.28 21.27
C ASP A 74 1.04 -37.76 19.80
N GLN A 75 1.14 -36.43 19.59
CA GLN A 75 1.43 -35.83 18.30
C GLN A 75 2.53 -34.78 18.45
N GLU A 76 3.33 -34.62 17.41
CA GLU A 76 4.32 -33.54 17.36
C GLU A 76 3.60 -32.19 17.19
N PRO A 77 4.05 -31.11 17.89
CA PRO A 77 3.48 -29.79 17.73
C PRO A 77 3.72 -29.26 16.34
N GLY A 78 2.73 -28.56 15.79
CA GLY A 78 2.85 -27.87 14.51
C GLY A 78 3.65 -26.58 14.61
N ASP A 79 3.79 -25.90 13.51
CA ASP A 79 4.50 -24.62 13.39
C ASP A 79 3.52 -23.46 13.39
N ILE A 80 3.99 -22.31 13.90
CA ILE A 80 3.28 -21.04 13.75
C ILE A 80 3.94 -20.26 12.62
N ILE A 81 3.15 -19.88 11.62
CA ILE A 81 3.62 -19.12 10.47
C ILE A 81 3.07 -17.70 10.59
N PHE A 82 3.98 -16.71 10.66
CA PHE A 82 3.66 -15.30 10.60
C PHE A 82 3.92 -14.80 9.20
N GLU A 83 2.92 -14.18 8.61
CA GLU A 83 3.05 -13.46 7.33
C GLU A 83 3.15 -11.97 7.61
N LEU A 84 4.19 -11.32 7.07
CA LEU A 84 4.41 -9.90 7.27
C LEU A 84 3.51 -9.11 6.32
N VAL A 85 2.80 -8.13 6.88
CA VAL A 85 1.97 -7.18 6.14
C VAL A 85 2.55 -5.79 6.31
N GLU A 86 2.84 -5.12 5.21
CA GLU A 86 3.36 -3.76 5.21
C GLU A 86 2.21 -2.77 5.46
N LYS A 87 2.39 -1.88 6.41
CA LYS A 87 1.44 -0.81 6.68
C LYS A 87 1.83 0.44 5.91
N SER A 88 0.86 1.09 5.26
CA SER A 88 1.07 2.37 4.59
C SER A 88 1.64 3.42 5.55
N HIS A 89 2.55 4.25 5.05
CA HIS A 89 3.15 5.35 5.79
C HIS A 89 2.73 6.69 5.18
N ASP A 90 2.52 7.70 6.03
CA ASP A 90 1.99 9.01 5.59
C ASP A 90 2.92 9.76 4.63
N THR A 91 4.23 9.57 4.76
CA THR A 91 5.25 10.32 4.02
C THR A 91 5.93 9.48 2.94
N PHE A 92 6.15 8.20 3.21
CA PHE A 92 6.95 7.33 2.36
C PHE A 92 6.11 6.26 1.69
N HIS A 93 6.37 6.10 0.41
CA HIS A 93 5.91 4.94 -0.36
C HIS A 93 7.12 4.05 -0.66
N ARG A 94 6.98 2.75 -0.41
CA ARG A 94 8.06 1.78 -0.57
C ARG A 94 7.88 0.98 -1.85
N ALA A 95 8.95 0.82 -2.61
CA ALA A 95 9.03 -0.07 -3.76
C ALA A 95 10.29 -0.94 -3.63
N GLY A 96 10.11 -2.16 -3.11
CA GLY A 96 11.25 -3.06 -2.85
C GLY A 96 12.21 -2.53 -1.79
N ALA A 97 13.40 -2.13 -2.17
CA ALA A 97 14.39 -1.48 -1.29
C ALA A 97 14.35 0.05 -1.39
N ASP A 98 13.71 0.59 -2.40
CA ASP A 98 13.67 2.04 -2.62
C ASP A 98 12.49 2.68 -1.89
N LEU A 99 12.68 3.94 -1.55
CA LEU A 99 11.67 4.79 -0.92
C LEU A 99 11.36 5.96 -1.83
N GLN A 100 10.09 6.36 -1.85
CA GLN A 100 9.61 7.54 -2.53
C GLN A 100 8.93 8.45 -1.51
N ALA A 101 9.16 9.76 -1.60
CA ALA A 101 8.47 10.76 -0.81
C ALA A 101 8.24 12.04 -1.61
N PHE A 102 7.19 12.79 -1.25
CA PHE A 102 6.97 14.13 -1.79
C PHE A 102 7.65 15.15 -0.88
N ILE A 103 8.30 16.13 -1.51
CA ILE A 103 8.85 17.30 -0.81
C ILE A 103 8.19 18.56 -1.34
N HIS A 104 7.88 19.46 -0.42
CA HIS A 104 7.34 20.78 -0.74
C HIS A 104 8.43 21.83 -0.65
N ILE A 105 8.62 22.58 -1.73
CA ILE A 105 9.56 23.70 -1.80
C ILE A 105 8.82 24.94 -2.29
N SER A 106 9.23 26.09 -1.82
CA SER A 106 8.68 27.35 -2.31
C SER A 106 9.16 27.67 -3.73
N LEU A 107 8.41 28.49 -4.44
CA LEU A 107 8.81 28.98 -5.77
C LEU A 107 10.19 29.67 -5.74
N ALA A 108 10.49 30.40 -4.67
CA ALA A 108 11.80 31.02 -4.50
C ALA A 108 12.93 29.99 -4.41
N GLU A 109 12.74 28.91 -3.62
CA GLU A 109 13.70 27.81 -3.50
C GLU A 109 13.88 27.07 -4.83
N ALA A 110 12.79 26.90 -5.58
CA ALA A 110 12.86 26.27 -6.91
C ALA A 110 13.72 27.06 -7.90
N LEU A 111 13.69 28.40 -7.83
CA LEU A 111 14.42 29.28 -8.73
C LEU A 111 15.88 29.52 -8.29
N THR A 112 16.14 29.54 -6.98
CA THR A 112 17.44 29.97 -6.43
C THR A 112 18.24 28.84 -5.79
N GLY A 113 17.63 27.66 -5.60
CA GLY A 113 18.18 26.58 -4.81
C GLY A 113 17.92 26.74 -3.31
N PHE A 114 18.25 25.71 -2.54
CA PHE A 114 18.04 25.70 -1.09
C PHE A 114 19.03 24.79 -0.37
N ASN A 115 19.17 25.02 0.94
CA ASN A 115 19.94 24.16 1.83
C ASN A 115 19.18 24.01 3.15
N ARG A 116 18.42 22.92 3.29
CA ARG A 116 17.66 22.63 4.51
C ARG A 116 17.28 21.14 4.61
N VAL A 117 16.80 20.76 5.78
CA VAL A 117 16.18 19.45 5.99
C VAL A 117 14.85 19.42 5.25
N VAL A 118 14.64 18.44 4.37
CA VAL A 118 13.46 18.31 3.52
C VAL A 118 12.51 17.24 4.01
N VAL A 119 13.01 16.18 4.65
CA VAL A 119 12.19 15.09 5.15
C VAL A 119 12.84 14.47 6.39
N LYS A 120 12.01 13.98 7.31
CA LYS A 120 12.44 13.17 8.44
C LYS A 120 12.37 11.69 8.03
N HIS A 121 13.52 11.03 7.99
CA HIS A 121 13.64 9.64 7.60
C HIS A 121 13.01 8.68 8.64
N LEU A 122 12.73 7.42 8.22
CA LEU A 122 12.14 6.37 9.08
C LEU A 122 12.97 6.03 10.32
N ASP A 123 14.29 6.23 10.26
CA ASP A 123 15.21 6.06 11.38
C ASP A 123 15.30 7.27 12.33
N GLY A 124 14.52 8.32 12.05
CA GLY A 124 14.45 9.54 12.84
C GLY A 124 15.44 10.63 12.45
N ARG A 125 16.40 10.36 11.53
CA ARG A 125 17.33 11.37 10.99
C ARG A 125 16.59 12.35 10.10
N GLY A 126 17.05 13.59 10.06
CA GLY A 126 16.63 14.58 9.07
C GLY A 126 17.51 14.47 7.82
N ILE A 127 16.92 14.26 6.65
CA ILE A 127 17.63 14.30 5.37
C ILE A 127 17.71 15.76 4.93
N SER A 128 18.92 16.31 4.89
CA SER A 128 19.20 17.67 4.43
C SER A 128 19.70 17.61 2.99
N LEU A 129 19.07 18.41 2.14
CA LEU A 129 19.53 18.61 0.78
C LEU A 129 20.21 19.99 0.65
N ASN A 130 21.36 19.99 0.03
CA ASN A 130 22.05 21.19 -0.39
C ASN A 130 22.01 21.26 -1.92
N VAL A 131 20.94 21.90 -2.42
CA VAL A 131 20.73 22.06 -3.86
C VAL A 131 21.30 23.41 -4.27
N GLN A 132 22.56 23.40 -4.67
CA GLN A 132 23.20 24.54 -5.29
C GLN A 132 22.94 24.48 -6.79
N GLN A 133 22.04 25.31 -7.27
CA GLN A 133 21.76 25.36 -8.69
C GLN A 133 22.97 25.92 -9.46
N PRO A 134 23.43 25.25 -10.50
CA PRO A 134 24.31 25.90 -11.49
C PRO A 134 23.59 27.14 -12.03
N LYS A 135 24.35 28.18 -12.36
CA LYS A 135 23.75 29.42 -12.89
C LYS A 135 22.80 29.12 -14.05
N GLY A 136 21.53 29.48 -13.89
CA GLY A 136 20.47 29.32 -14.88
C GLY A 136 19.74 27.96 -14.86
N LYS A 137 20.06 27.01 -13.95
CA LYS A 137 19.24 25.82 -13.73
C LYS A 137 18.17 26.12 -12.68
N VAL A 138 16.95 25.66 -12.92
CA VAL A 138 15.81 25.75 -11.98
C VAL A 138 15.26 24.35 -11.73
N ILE A 139 14.69 24.13 -10.56
CA ILE A 139 13.95 22.91 -10.24
C ILE A 139 12.56 23.04 -10.84
N ARG A 140 12.11 21.99 -11.52
CA ARG A 140 10.79 21.96 -12.14
C ARG A 140 9.77 21.25 -11.24
N PRO A 141 8.49 21.56 -11.39
CA PRO A 141 7.44 20.73 -10.76
C PRO A 141 7.61 19.27 -11.18
N GLU A 142 7.39 18.36 -10.23
CA GLU A 142 7.49 16.90 -10.39
C GLU A 142 8.91 16.41 -10.78
N GLU A 143 9.93 17.24 -10.69
CA GLU A 143 11.32 16.80 -10.85
C GLU A 143 11.67 15.82 -9.73
N ILE A 144 12.38 14.74 -10.09
CA ILE A 144 12.73 13.67 -9.15
C ILE A 144 14.19 13.84 -8.73
N LEU A 145 14.41 13.99 -7.43
CA LEU A 145 15.74 14.04 -6.83
C LEU A 145 16.07 12.70 -6.20
N ARG A 146 17.08 12.01 -6.71
CA ARG A 146 17.54 10.74 -6.17
C ARG A 146 18.61 10.97 -5.11
N VAL A 147 18.44 10.38 -3.95
CA VAL A 147 19.41 10.36 -2.86
C VAL A 147 19.88 8.93 -2.67
N GLU A 148 21.13 8.66 -3.01
CA GLU A 148 21.70 7.33 -2.99
C GLU A 148 21.88 6.80 -1.56
N GLY A 149 21.56 5.51 -1.34
CA GLY A 149 21.75 4.83 -0.07
C GLY A 149 20.84 5.25 1.08
N GLU A 150 19.82 6.06 0.82
CA GLU A 150 18.85 6.50 1.82
C GLU A 150 17.47 5.80 1.66
N GLY A 151 17.44 4.64 1.03
CA GLY A 151 16.30 3.73 0.99
C GLY A 151 16.28 2.74 2.16
N MET A 152 15.48 1.69 2.01
CA MET A 152 15.38 0.58 2.96
C MET A 152 16.63 -0.31 2.92
N PRO A 153 17.03 -0.89 4.07
CA PRO A 153 18.11 -1.87 4.08
C PRO A 153 17.78 -3.08 3.20
N ILE A 154 18.80 -3.63 2.55
CA ILE A 154 18.68 -4.86 1.78
C ILE A 154 19.00 -6.04 2.70
N LYS A 155 18.11 -7.05 2.71
CA LYS A 155 18.29 -8.23 3.55
C LYS A 155 19.60 -8.96 3.21
N ARG A 156 20.36 -9.30 4.23
CA ARG A 156 21.68 -10.00 4.15
C ARG A 156 22.79 -9.20 3.47
N SER A 157 22.62 -7.91 3.29
CA SER A 157 23.63 -6.98 2.81
C SER A 157 23.68 -5.77 3.73
N ASP A 158 24.79 -5.07 3.75
CA ASP A 158 24.89 -3.75 4.39
C ASP A 158 24.42 -2.62 3.45
N ASP A 159 24.06 -2.98 2.23
CA ASP A 159 23.56 -2.04 1.24
C ASP A 159 22.15 -1.56 1.57
N ARG A 160 21.80 -0.42 1.01
CA ARG A 160 20.48 0.18 1.08
C ARG A 160 20.01 0.52 -0.33
N GLY A 161 18.69 0.60 -0.51
CA GLY A 161 18.12 1.20 -1.71
C GLY A 161 18.29 2.71 -1.71
N ASP A 162 17.63 3.38 -2.62
CA ASP A 162 17.69 4.81 -2.83
C ASP A 162 16.39 5.50 -2.37
N LEU A 163 16.51 6.78 -2.08
CA LEU A 163 15.37 7.63 -1.77
C LEU A 163 15.08 8.55 -2.97
N TYR A 164 13.88 8.48 -3.50
CA TYR A 164 13.38 9.31 -4.59
C TYR A 164 12.45 10.38 -4.02
N LEU A 165 12.84 11.62 -4.18
CA LEU A 165 12.09 12.79 -3.71
C LEU A 165 11.42 13.47 -4.89
N ILE A 166 10.10 13.46 -4.93
CA ILE A 166 9.30 14.14 -5.95
C ILE A 166 9.01 15.55 -5.46
N VAL A 167 9.42 16.53 -6.25
CA VAL A 167 9.31 17.93 -5.90
C VAL A 167 7.91 18.47 -6.22
N LYS A 168 7.25 19.03 -5.20
CA LYS A 168 6.07 19.86 -5.35
C LYS A 168 6.44 21.32 -5.05
N ILE A 169 6.06 22.22 -5.94
CA ILE A 169 6.37 23.65 -5.78
C ILE A 169 5.13 24.34 -5.24
N ASP A 170 5.29 24.92 -4.05
CA ASP A 170 4.24 25.71 -3.43
C ASP A 170 4.31 27.15 -3.95
N PHE A 171 3.23 27.55 -4.59
CA PHE A 171 3.06 28.94 -5.01
C PHE A 171 2.61 29.79 -3.81
N PRO A 172 3.02 31.06 -3.78
CA PRO A 172 2.55 31.98 -2.73
C PRO A 172 1.04 32.20 -2.85
N GLU A 173 0.41 32.50 -1.72
CA GLU A 173 -1.03 32.79 -1.64
C GLU A 173 -1.40 34.04 -2.47
N ASP A 174 -2.66 34.10 -2.90
CA ASP A 174 -3.18 35.26 -3.63
C ASP A 174 -3.03 36.53 -2.82
N GLY A 175 -2.61 37.62 -3.49
CA GLY A 175 -2.42 38.90 -2.85
C GLY A 175 -1.15 39.07 -2.00
N TRP A 176 -0.20 38.11 -2.04
CA TRP A 176 1.10 38.24 -1.38
C TRP A 176 1.92 39.44 -1.87
N LEU A 177 1.77 39.83 -3.16
CA LEU A 177 2.32 41.02 -3.75
C LEU A 177 1.23 42.11 -3.86
N LYS A 178 1.36 43.17 -3.05
CA LYS A 178 0.41 44.29 -3.03
C LYS A 178 0.92 45.54 -3.78
N ASP A 179 2.24 45.65 -3.93
CA ASP A 179 2.88 46.80 -4.52
C ASP A 179 3.12 46.64 -6.01
N GLU A 180 2.58 47.50 -6.84
CA GLU A 180 2.79 47.54 -8.29
C GLU A 180 4.28 47.56 -8.66
N SER A 181 5.09 48.31 -7.90
CA SER A 181 6.55 48.33 -8.10
C SER A 181 7.24 47.01 -7.83
N ALA A 182 6.71 46.21 -6.89
CA ALA A 182 7.23 44.89 -6.60
C ALA A 182 6.84 43.89 -7.70
N ILE A 183 5.61 43.96 -8.19
CA ILE A 183 5.13 43.16 -9.32
C ILE A 183 6.00 43.41 -10.56
N GLN A 184 6.28 44.67 -10.85
CA GLN A 184 7.12 45.03 -12.00
C GLN A 184 8.54 44.50 -11.87
N LYS A 185 9.16 44.54 -10.68
CA LYS A 185 10.49 43.98 -10.43
C LYS A 185 10.51 42.47 -10.66
N VAL A 186 9.48 41.74 -10.22
CA VAL A 186 9.38 40.28 -10.45
C VAL A 186 9.27 40.02 -11.95
N ARG A 187 8.45 40.78 -12.70
CA ARG A 187 8.34 40.65 -14.16
C ARG A 187 9.66 40.90 -14.89
N ASP A 188 10.45 41.87 -14.41
CA ASP A 188 11.72 42.23 -15.05
C ASP A 188 12.81 41.19 -14.80
N ILE A 189 12.75 40.47 -13.65
CA ILE A 189 13.70 39.40 -13.29
C ILE A 189 13.37 38.10 -14.01
N LEU A 190 12.07 37.76 -14.13
CA LEU A 190 11.64 36.53 -14.77
C LEU A 190 11.77 36.63 -16.31
N PRO A 191 12.14 35.51 -16.96
CA PRO A 191 12.21 35.48 -18.43
C PRO A 191 10.83 35.71 -19.03
N LYS A 192 10.76 36.61 -20.00
CA LYS A 192 9.52 36.86 -20.75
C LYS A 192 9.18 35.70 -21.68
N SER A 193 7.89 35.51 -22.00
CA SER A 193 7.44 34.54 -22.99
C SER A 193 8.20 34.71 -24.30
N LYS A 194 8.63 33.59 -24.89
CA LYS A 194 9.37 33.57 -26.16
C LYS A 194 8.47 33.54 -27.38
N SER A 195 7.18 33.23 -27.23
CA SER A 195 6.25 33.09 -28.33
C SER A 195 5.17 34.15 -28.25
N GLU A 196 5.18 35.06 -29.24
CA GLU A 196 4.03 35.91 -29.55
C GLU A 196 3.20 35.16 -30.61
N ILE A 197 1.96 34.87 -30.27
CA ILE A 197 1.01 34.31 -31.24
C ILE A 197 0.59 35.46 -32.13
N GLN A 198 0.91 35.38 -33.41
CA GLN A 198 0.45 36.34 -34.39
C GLN A 198 -0.93 35.95 -34.88
N ALA A 199 -1.91 36.78 -34.67
CA ALA A 199 -3.26 36.64 -35.16
C ALA A 199 -3.67 37.91 -35.91
N ASP A 200 -4.46 37.76 -36.99
CA ASP A 200 -4.94 38.87 -37.80
C ASP A 200 -5.99 39.70 -37.04
N ASP A 201 -6.78 39.03 -36.17
CA ASP A 201 -7.75 39.64 -35.28
C ASP A 201 -7.50 39.21 -33.83
N VAL A 202 -7.57 40.19 -32.90
CA VAL A 202 -7.38 39.95 -31.46
C VAL A 202 -8.58 40.48 -30.70
N GLU A 203 -9.26 39.62 -29.96
CA GLU A 203 -10.38 39.96 -29.09
C GLU A 203 -10.01 39.73 -27.64
N GLU A 204 -10.23 40.72 -26.78
CA GLU A 204 -10.10 40.55 -25.33
C GLU A 204 -11.34 39.92 -24.75
N VAL A 205 -11.18 38.74 -24.12
CA VAL A 205 -12.27 37.99 -23.48
C VAL A 205 -12.02 37.85 -22.00
N SER A 206 -13.09 37.81 -21.22
CA SER A 206 -13.02 37.50 -19.80
C SER A 206 -12.92 35.97 -19.60
N PHE A 207 -12.26 35.54 -18.54
CA PHE A 207 -12.15 34.14 -18.16
C PHE A 207 -12.49 33.96 -16.70
N GLU A 208 -12.91 32.75 -16.33
CA GLU A 208 -13.11 32.29 -14.96
C GLU A 208 -12.16 31.13 -14.69
N VAL A 209 -11.73 31.02 -13.42
CA VAL A 209 -10.92 29.88 -12.97
C VAL A 209 -11.85 28.79 -12.49
N VAL A 210 -11.77 27.62 -13.10
CA VAL A 210 -12.54 26.42 -12.70
C VAL A 210 -11.61 25.41 -12.05
N GLU A 211 -12.11 24.67 -11.07
CA GLU A 211 -11.34 23.66 -10.33
C GLU A 211 -11.20 22.34 -11.10
N ASP A 212 -12.16 22.05 -11.96
CA ASP A 212 -12.21 20.84 -12.78
C ASP A 212 -12.79 21.13 -14.18
N MET A 213 -12.84 20.12 -15.00
CA MET A 213 -13.40 20.17 -16.36
C MET A 213 -14.67 19.30 -16.50
N GLU A 214 -15.47 19.18 -15.44
CA GLU A 214 -16.69 18.37 -15.47
C GLU A 214 -17.67 18.82 -16.56
N ASP A 215 -17.73 20.12 -16.82
CA ASP A 215 -18.56 20.71 -17.86
C ASP A 215 -17.94 20.71 -19.28
N PHE A 216 -16.71 20.18 -19.41
CA PHE A 216 -16.04 20.16 -20.70
C PHE A 216 -16.72 19.17 -21.66
N GLY A 217 -17.39 19.70 -22.68
CA GLY A 217 -18.12 18.91 -23.67
C GLY A 217 -19.62 18.68 -23.34
N ALA A 218 -20.09 19.20 -22.19
CA ALA A 218 -21.50 19.08 -21.77
C ALA A 218 -22.46 20.04 -22.52
N GLY A 219 -21.98 20.81 -23.50
CA GLY A 219 -22.80 21.70 -24.29
C GLY A 219 -23.88 20.93 -25.08
N SER A 220 -25.12 21.41 -25.01
CA SER A 220 -26.32 20.76 -25.53
C SER A 220 -26.35 20.50 -27.05
N ASP A 221 -25.39 20.99 -27.82
CA ASP A 221 -25.27 20.83 -29.28
C ASP A 221 -24.09 19.92 -29.70
N ASP A 222 -23.36 19.31 -28.79
CA ASP A 222 -22.31 18.35 -29.17
C ASP A 222 -22.96 16.97 -29.44
N PRO A 223 -23.00 16.50 -30.71
CA PRO A 223 -23.56 15.19 -31.03
C PRO A 223 -22.80 14.01 -30.37
N ARG A 224 -21.65 14.29 -29.71
CA ARG A 224 -20.86 13.30 -28.97
C ARG A 224 -21.20 13.26 -27.47
N GLY A 225 -21.93 14.25 -26.94
CA GLY A 225 -22.33 14.35 -25.52
C GLY A 225 -23.47 13.41 -25.09
N GLY A 226 -23.93 12.50 -25.95
CA GLY A 226 -25.03 11.59 -25.66
C GLY A 226 -24.77 10.12 -25.98
N ALA A 227 -23.55 9.74 -26.32
CA ALA A 227 -23.20 8.33 -26.55
C ALA A 227 -22.74 7.69 -25.24
N GLU A 228 -23.66 7.26 -24.40
CA GLU A 228 -23.43 6.12 -23.52
C GLU A 228 -23.02 4.94 -24.42
N TRP A 229 -21.78 4.54 -24.34
CA TRP A 229 -21.32 3.29 -24.93
C TRP A 229 -21.93 2.17 -24.08
N GLU A 230 -23.14 1.71 -24.45
CA GLU A 230 -23.62 0.43 -23.99
C GLU A 230 -22.69 -0.63 -24.60
N ASP A 231 -21.82 -1.21 -23.78
CA ASP A 231 -21.13 -2.45 -24.11
C ASP A 231 -22.20 -3.54 -24.27
N GLU A 232 -22.73 -3.71 -25.50
CA GLU A 232 -23.45 -4.92 -25.86
C GLU A 232 -22.43 -6.08 -25.74
N GLU A 233 -22.43 -6.75 -24.59
CA GLU A 233 -21.89 -8.09 -24.45
C GLU A 233 -22.68 -9.00 -25.40
N GLY A 234 -22.21 -9.08 -26.63
CA GLY A 234 -22.72 -10.02 -27.63
C GLY A 234 -22.52 -11.45 -27.11
N GLU A 235 -23.62 -12.08 -26.77
CA GLU A 235 -23.68 -13.53 -26.57
C GLU A 235 -23.05 -14.22 -27.79
N GLY A 236 -21.88 -14.80 -27.57
CA GLY A 236 -21.14 -15.58 -28.54
C GLY A 236 -21.94 -16.80 -28.99
N ALA A 237 -22.48 -16.75 -30.18
CA ALA A 237 -22.99 -17.93 -30.88
C ALA A 237 -21.82 -18.90 -31.13
N GLU A 238 -21.84 -20.05 -30.51
CA GLU A 238 -20.93 -21.18 -30.78
C GLU A 238 -21.04 -21.61 -32.26
N PRO A 239 -19.95 -21.73 -33.01
CA PRO A 239 -20.01 -22.33 -34.35
C PRO A 239 -20.16 -23.86 -34.22
N GLN A 240 -21.31 -24.38 -34.66
CA GLN A 240 -21.49 -25.81 -34.88
C GLN A 240 -20.61 -26.25 -36.05
N CYS A 241 -19.62 -27.06 -35.79
CA CYS A 241 -18.89 -27.83 -36.80
C CYS A 241 -19.81 -28.90 -37.40
N ALA A 242 -20.28 -28.73 -38.63
CA ALA A 242 -20.87 -29.80 -39.44
C ALA A 242 -19.73 -30.64 -40.01
N GLN A 243 -19.71 -31.93 -39.70
CA GLN A 243 -18.91 -32.96 -40.37
C GLN A 243 -19.58 -33.31 -41.69
N GLN A 244 -18.83 -33.26 -42.75
CA GLN A 244 -18.91 -34.18 -43.89
C GLN A 244 -17.50 -34.59 -44.29
#